data_cc39703c674cd33e7d7048610ae8771f
#
_entry.id   cc39703c674cd33e7d7048610ae8771f
#
_cell.length_a   1.000
_cell.length_b   1.000
_cell.length_c   1.000
_cell.angle_alpha   90.00
_cell.angle_beta   90.00
_cell.angle_gamma   90.00
#
_symmetry.space_group_name_H-M   'P 1'
#
loop_
_entity.id
_entity.type
_entity.pdbx_description
1 polymer ?
#
loop_
_entity_poly.entity_id
_entity_poly.type
_entity_poly.pdbx_seq_one_letter_code
_entity_poly.pdbx_strand_id
1 'polypeptide(L)'
;VVSDLGQSVGGTFAWKYAGLPTSLSSQWRLGVDNVVLHGALMAFQSVSQVPTTGVADSTTWAKLIDAVQSHQVNPGSYNYVVVSEGSPETTTLYVAGHLKFRTLANTGISVAPTVTGTYPVYLRYTSQTMSGTNPDGSHYADPGIPWISYFNGGDALHGFVRSTYGWPQSLGCVEMTHDAAKVIWPFTPIGTLVTVAA
;
A
#
# COMPACT_ATOMS: atom_id res chain seq x y z
N VAL A 1 -4.16 -18.88 31.62
CA VAL A 1 -3.02 -18.89 30.68
C VAL A 1 -2.81 -17.50 30.07
N VAL A 2 -3.26 -16.44 30.72
CA VAL A 2 -3.11 -15.04 30.23
C VAL A 2 -2.07 -14.27 31.06
N SER A 3 -1.41 -14.92 32.03
CA SER A 3 -0.44 -14.26 32.90
C SER A 3 0.95 -14.02 32.31
N ASP A 4 1.27 -14.62 31.17
CA ASP A 4 2.61 -14.50 30.56
C ASP A 4 2.73 -13.45 29.45
N LEU A 5 1.65 -12.73 29.11
CA LEU A 5 1.67 -11.66 28.12
C LEU A 5 2.34 -10.36 28.62
N GLY A 6 2.83 -10.33 29.84
CA GLY A 6 3.52 -9.19 30.44
C GLY A 6 5.04 -9.25 30.39
N GLN A 7 5.65 -10.33 29.91
CA GLN A 7 7.09 -10.38 29.70
C GLN A 7 7.43 -9.79 28.33
N SER A 8 8.20 -8.71 28.32
CA SER A 8 8.80 -8.22 27.09
C SER A 8 9.57 -9.37 26.44
N VAL A 9 9.17 -9.75 25.24
CA VAL A 9 9.94 -10.70 24.44
C VAL A 9 11.28 -10.02 24.16
N GLY A 10 12.31 -10.39 24.92
CA GLY A 10 13.67 -9.94 24.70
C GLY A 10 14.13 -10.43 23.33
N GLY A 11 14.48 -9.52 22.44
CA GLY A 11 14.99 -9.85 21.11
C GLY A 11 15.46 -8.59 20.41
N THR A 12 16.43 -8.75 19.53
CA THR A 12 16.83 -7.70 18.60
C THR A 12 16.01 -7.81 17.34
N PHE A 13 15.35 -6.73 16.97
CA PHE A 13 14.60 -6.66 15.72
C PHE A 13 15.44 -5.93 14.68
N ALA A 14 15.58 -6.54 13.51
CA ALA A 14 16.25 -5.95 12.37
C ALA A 14 15.41 -6.15 11.12
N TRP A 15 15.44 -5.18 10.23
CA TRP A 15 14.83 -5.35 8.91
C TRP A 15 15.53 -6.47 8.15
N LYS A 16 14.74 -7.39 7.61
CA LYS A 16 15.25 -8.50 6.77
C LYS A 16 15.97 -7.98 5.51
N TYR A 17 15.55 -6.82 5.02
CA TYR A 17 16.06 -6.22 3.78
C TYR A 17 16.72 -4.88 4.11
N ALA A 18 18.02 -4.77 3.84
CA ALA A 18 18.82 -3.58 4.17
C ALA A 18 18.53 -2.36 3.29
N GLY A 19 18.02 -2.55 2.08
CA GLY A 19 17.79 -1.49 1.09
C GLY A 19 16.42 -0.80 1.18
N LEU A 20 15.66 -1.01 2.26
CA LEU A 20 14.36 -0.35 2.42
C LEU A 20 14.53 1.15 2.65
N PRO A 21 13.72 2.01 1.98
CA PRO A 21 13.76 3.45 2.20
C PRO A 21 13.50 3.82 3.65
N THR A 22 14.18 4.89 4.12
CA THR A 22 14.01 5.41 5.49
C THR A 22 12.57 5.83 5.76
N SER A 23 11.85 6.32 4.75
CA SER A 23 10.41 6.64 4.83
C SER A 23 9.55 5.46 5.28
N LEU A 24 10.00 4.22 5.08
CA LEU A 24 9.36 3.03 5.62
C LEU A 24 10.00 2.58 6.94
N SER A 25 11.33 2.39 6.94
CA SER A 25 12.01 1.75 8.08
C SER A 25 11.89 2.54 9.38
N SER A 26 11.75 3.86 9.32
CA SER A 26 11.53 4.73 10.47
C SER A 26 10.13 4.61 11.11
N GLN A 27 9.17 4.02 10.42
CA GLN A 27 7.79 3.91 10.90
C GLN A 27 7.54 2.68 11.77
N TRP A 28 8.50 1.74 11.81
CA TRP A 28 8.35 0.56 12.67
C TRP A 28 8.98 0.79 14.04
N ARG A 29 8.23 0.44 15.09
CA ARG A 29 8.71 0.47 16.47
C ARG A 29 8.17 -0.75 17.22
N LEU A 30 9.04 -1.40 17.99
CA LEU A 30 8.67 -2.54 18.83
C LEU A 30 7.68 -2.12 19.92
N GLY A 31 6.64 -2.92 20.13
CA GLY A 31 5.66 -2.71 21.20
C GLY A 31 4.69 -1.55 20.97
N VAL A 32 4.70 -0.95 19.79
CA VAL A 32 3.80 0.15 19.42
C VAL A 32 3.04 -0.23 18.18
N ASP A 33 1.72 0.02 18.20
CA ASP A 33 0.91 -0.08 16.99
C ASP A 33 1.40 0.93 15.94
N ASN A 34 1.59 0.43 14.72
CA ASN A 34 2.12 1.23 13.62
C ASN A 34 1.64 0.69 12.27
N VAL A 35 1.74 1.53 11.24
CA VAL A 35 1.26 1.20 9.89
C VAL A 35 1.95 -0.02 9.29
N VAL A 36 3.22 -0.30 9.65
CA VAL A 36 3.97 -1.46 9.15
C VAL A 36 3.34 -2.75 9.69
N LEU A 37 3.00 -2.78 10.99
CA LEU A 37 2.29 -3.89 11.60
C LEU A 37 0.89 -4.05 11.01
N HIS A 38 0.17 -2.93 10.84
CA HIS A 38 -1.17 -2.92 10.26
C HIS A 38 -1.15 -3.55 8.85
N GLY A 39 -0.26 -3.09 7.97
CA GLY A 39 -0.11 -3.65 6.62
C GLY A 39 0.28 -5.14 6.64
N ALA A 40 1.18 -5.55 7.54
CA ALA A 40 1.57 -6.95 7.69
C ALA A 40 0.40 -7.84 8.14
N LEU A 41 -0.43 -7.36 9.09
CA LEU A 41 -1.64 -8.06 9.51
C LEU A 41 -2.65 -8.19 8.37
N MET A 42 -2.90 -7.12 7.62
CA MET A 42 -3.80 -7.17 6.45
C MET A 42 -3.29 -8.17 5.40
N ALA A 43 -2.00 -8.19 5.13
CA ALA A 43 -1.39 -9.15 4.20
C ALA A 43 -1.57 -10.59 4.69
N PHE A 44 -1.31 -10.85 5.97
CA PHE A 44 -1.52 -12.15 6.60
C PHE A 44 -2.98 -12.59 6.55
N GLN A 45 -3.90 -11.70 6.92
CA GLN A 45 -5.35 -11.94 6.87
C GLN A 45 -5.81 -12.28 5.46
N SER A 46 -5.32 -11.56 4.46
CA SER A 46 -5.64 -11.80 3.05
C SER A 46 -5.24 -13.20 2.58
N VAL A 47 -4.00 -13.63 2.86
CA VAL A 47 -3.53 -14.97 2.48
C VAL A 47 -4.19 -16.08 3.32
N SER A 48 -4.60 -15.77 4.54
CA SER A 48 -5.33 -16.69 5.44
C SER A 48 -6.83 -16.74 5.17
N GLN A 49 -7.32 -15.96 4.20
CA GLN A 49 -8.74 -15.89 3.81
C GLN A 49 -9.68 -15.51 4.97
N VAL A 50 -9.23 -14.60 5.82
CA VAL A 50 -10.04 -13.95 6.88
C VAL A 50 -10.21 -12.46 6.57
N PRO A 51 -11.18 -11.77 7.19
CA PRO A 51 -11.40 -10.33 6.95
C PRO A 51 -10.12 -9.51 7.13
N THR A 52 -9.78 -8.69 6.14
CA THR A 52 -8.53 -7.89 6.08
C THR A 52 -8.66 -6.58 6.85
N THR A 53 -8.87 -6.69 8.16
CA THR A 53 -9.11 -5.54 9.05
C THR A 53 -7.84 -4.84 9.53
N GLY A 54 -6.69 -5.52 9.45
CA GLY A 54 -5.44 -5.06 10.07
C GLY A 54 -5.43 -5.16 11.59
N VAL A 55 -6.46 -5.74 12.20
CA VAL A 55 -6.58 -5.94 13.66
C VAL A 55 -6.37 -7.41 13.99
N ALA A 56 -5.52 -7.69 14.98
CA ALA A 56 -5.28 -9.04 15.47
C ALA A 56 -6.43 -9.49 16.39
N ASP A 57 -7.59 -9.78 15.81
CA ASP A 57 -8.73 -10.38 16.52
C ASP A 57 -8.50 -11.86 16.84
N SER A 58 -9.47 -12.49 17.52
CA SER A 58 -9.37 -13.90 17.92
C SER A 58 -9.19 -14.85 16.73
N THR A 59 -9.83 -14.56 15.60
CA THR A 59 -9.71 -15.35 14.37
C THR A 59 -8.32 -15.22 13.77
N THR A 60 -7.80 -13.98 13.70
CA THR A 60 -6.45 -13.69 13.24
C THR A 60 -5.40 -14.35 14.13
N TRP A 61 -5.58 -14.29 15.47
CA TRP A 61 -4.68 -14.96 16.42
C TRP A 61 -4.67 -16.47 16.24
N ALA A 62 -5.83 -17.10 16.06
CA ALA A 62 -5.90 -18.55 15.82
C ALA A 62 -5.10 -18.93 14.57
N LYS A 63 -5.27 -18.17 13.47
CA LYS A 63 -4.51 -18.40 12.23
C LYS A 63 -3.00 -18.17 12.38
N LEU A 64 -2.59 -17.15 13.16
CA LEU A 64 -1.18 -16.91 13.45
C LEU A 64 -0.55 -18.07 14.22
N ILE A 65 -1.25 -18.60 15.24
CA ILE A 65 -0.81 -19.76 16.01
C ILE A 65 -0.69 -20.99 15.12
N ASP A 66 -1.68 -21.28 14.29
CA ASP A 66 -1.66 -22.39 13.33
C ASP A 66 -0.48 -22.26 12.36
N ALA A 67 -0.24 -21.06 11.84
CA ALA A 67 0.87 -20.79 10.93
C ALA A 67 2.24 -21.02 11.58
N VAL A 68 2.40 -20.59 12.83
CA VAL A 68 3.64 -20.83 13.60
C VAL A 68 3.83 -22.31 13.89
N GLN A 69 2.80 -23.03 14.33
CA GLN A 69 2.87 -24.45 14.64
C GLN A 69 3.17 -25.32 13.40
N SER A 70 2.66 -24.90 12.23
CA SER A 70 2.90 -25.58 10.96
C SER A 70 4.14 -25.08 10.20
N HIS A 71 4.95 -24.21 10.83
CA HIS A 71 6.15 -23.62 10.25
C HIS A 71 5.91 -22.94 8.88
N GLN A 72 4.73 -22.33 8.72
CA GLN A 72 4.42 -21.61 7.49
C GLN A 72 5.31 -20.38 7.35
N VAL A 73 5.86 -20.20 6.15
CA VAL A 73 6.61 -19.00 5.77
C VAL A 73 5.88 -18.28 4.65
N ASN A 74 5.85 -16.96 4.68
CA ASN A 74 5.35 -16.20 3.56
C ASN A 74 6.32 -16.34 2.37
N PRO A 75 5.90 -16.97 1.25
CA PRO A 75 6.75 -17.12 0.07
C PRO A 75 6.94 -15.81 -0.71
N GLY A 76 6.09 -14.78 -0.42
CA GLY A 76 6.13 -13.49 -1.09
C GLY A 76 7.32 -12.63 -0.65
N SER A 77 7.78 -11.77 -1.55
CA SER A 77 8.70 -10.70 -1.20
C SER A 77 7.97 -9.56 -0.48
N TYR A 78 8.70 -8.82 0.36
CA TYR A 78 8.20 -7.58 0.92
C TYR A 78 8.23 -6.49 -0.16
N ASN A 79 7.07 -5.94 -0.48
CA ASN A 79 6.90 -4.90 -1.48
C ASN A 79 6.53 -3.58 -0.82
N TYR A 80 7.00 -2.50 -1.40
CA TYR A 80 6.75 -1.15 -0.91
C TYR A 80 6.72 -0.15 -2.06
N VAL A 81 5.78 0.78 -2.02
CA VAL A 81 5.62 1.82 -3.04
C VAL A 81 5.85 3.19 -2.40
N VAL A 82 6.63 4.02 -3.07
CA VAL A 82 6.81 5.44 -2.75
C VAL A 82 6.27 6.27 -3.90
N VAL A 83 5.34 7.14 -3.58
CA VAL A 83 4.84 8.21 -4.45
C VAL A 83 5.50 9.50 -3.99
N SER A 84 6.22 10.18 -4.87
CA SER A 84 6.82 11.48 -4.62
C SER A 84 6.04 12.55 -5.35
N GLU A 85 5.57 13.55 -4.62
CA GLU A 85 4.90 14.75 -5.14
C GLU A 85 5.91 15.85 -5.52
N GLY A 86 7.23 15.56 -5.41
CA GLY A 86 8.27 16.45 -5.95
C GLY A 86 8.24 16.49 -7.48
N SER A 87 8.74 17.60 -8.07
CA SER A 87 8.74 17.78 -9.52
C SER A 87 9.99 17.15 -10.18
N PRO A 88 9.83 16.20 -11.12
CA PRO A 88 8.58 15.60 -11.57
C PRO A 88 8.04 14.57 -10.54
N GLU A 89 6.71 14.44 -10.45
CA GLU A 89 6.05 13.45 -9.62
C GLU A 89 6.32 12.04 -10.13
N THR A 90 6.57 11.12 -9.20
CA THR A 90 6.97 9.76 -9.55
C THR A 90 6.37 8.71 -8.61
N THR A 91 6.16 7.51 -9.14
CA THR A 91 5.91 6.30 -8.36
C THR A 91 7.10 5.37 -8.47
N THR A 92 7.61 4.90 -7.32
CA THR A 92 8.76 4.00 -7.21
C THR A 92 8.35 2.73 -6.47
N LEU A 93 8.56 1.57 -7.09
CA LEU A 93 8.33 0.25 -6.51
C LEU A 93 9.64 -0.33 -5.98
N TYR A 94 9.62 -0.76 -4.72
CA TYR A 94 10.69 -1.55 -4.10
C TYR A 94 10.20 -2.99 -3.87
N VAL A 95 11.04 -3.96 -4.18
CA VAL A 95 10.79 -5.39 -3.95
C VAL A 95 11.98 -5.96 -3.21
N ALA A 96 11.74 -6.57 -2.05
CA ALA A 96 12.79 -7.14 -1.19
C ALA A 96 13.94 -6.14 -0.89
N GLY A 97 13.61 -4.87 -0.69
CA GLY A 97 14.58 -3.80 -0.40
C GLY A 97 15.29 -3.22 -1.63
N HIS A 98 15.04 -3.72 -2.82
CA HIS A 98 15.66 -3.21 -4.05
C HIS A 98 14.67 -2.40 -4.87
N LEU A 99 15.12 -1.28 -5.45
CA LEU A 99 14.36 -0.54 -6.44
C LEU A 99 14.11 -1.47 -7.64
N LYS A 100 12.85 -1.75 -7.92
CA LYS A 100 12.41 -2.63 -9.00
C LYS A 100 11.94 -1.86 -10.23
N PHE A 101 11.20 -0.78 -10.02
CA PHE A 101 10.60 0.01 -11.10
C PHE A 101 10.35 1.44 -10.64
N ARG A 102 10.51 2.39 -11.54
CA ARG A 102 10.17 3.81 -11.32
C ARG A 102 9.53 4.37 -12.57
N THR A 103 8.48 5.16 -12.39
CA THR A 103 7.75 5.82 -13.47
C THR A 103 7.32 7.21 -13.07
N LEU A 104 7.04 8.07 -14.05
CA LEU A 104 6.29 9.30 -13.82
C LEU A 104 4.86 8.95 -13.38
N ALA A 105 4.31 9.77 -12.52
CA ALA A 105 2.93 9.65 -12.05
C ALA A 105 2.31 11.04 -11.94
N ASN A 106 0.99 11.09 -11.84
CA ASN A 106 0.24 12.31 -11.52
C ASN A 106 -0.46 12.09 -10.20
N THR A 107 -0.34 13.05 -9.28
CA THR A 107 -1.09 13.06 -8.04
C THR A 107 -2.27 14.04 -8.11
N GLY A 108 -2.97 14.21 -6.98
CA GLY A 108 -4.14 15.06 -6.88
C GLY A 108 -3.81 16.55 -6.99
N ILE A 109 -4.70 17.29 -7.65
CA ILE A 109 -4.64 18.76 -7.71
C ILE A 109 -4.88 19.38 -6.32
N SER A 110 -4.49 20.64 -6.13
CA SER A 110 -4.53 21.33 -4.82
C SER A 110 -5.90 21.34 -4.12
N VAL A 111 -7.00 21.29 -4.87
CA VAL A 111 -8.37 21.22 -4.30
C VAL A 111 -8.84 19.80 -4.01
N ALA A 112 -8.12 18.79 -4.46
CA ALA A 112 -8.35 17.37 -4.20
C ALA A 112 -6.99 16.63 -4.18
N PRO A 113 -6.13 16.91 -3.19
CA PRO A 113 -4.77 16.40 -3.14
C PRO A 113 -4.76 14.90 -2.85
N THR A 114 -3.72 14.20 -3.34
CA THR A 114 -3.39 12.89 -2.80
C THR A 114 -2.93 13.07 -1.35
N VAL A 115 -3.51 12.30 -0.42
CA VAL A 115 -3.22 12.51 1.01
C VAL A 115 -1.83 11.98 1.35
N THR A 116 -0.94 12.86 1.82
CA THR A 116 0.41 12.47 2.28
C THR A 116 0.35 11.55 3.49
N GLY A 117 1.27 10.60 3.56
CA GLY A 117 1.32 9.60 4.64
C GLY A 117 1.69 8.21 4.13
N THR A 118 1.55 7.21 4.98
CA THR A 118 1.77 5.80 4.61
C THR A 118 0.51 5.00 4.89
N TYR A 119 0.06 4.27 3.91
CA TYR A 119 -1.22 3.56 3.92
C TYR A 119 -1.08 2.16 3.35
N PRO A 120 -1.76 1.15 3.91
CA PRO A 120 -1.81 -0.18 3.31
C PRO A 120 -2.81 -0.23 2.14
N VAL A 121 -2.48 -0.94 1.09
CA VAL A 121 -3.45 -1.31 0.06
C VAL A 121 -4.54 -2.17 0.71
N TYR A 122 -5.79 -1.75 0.57
CA TYR A 122 -6.93 -2.42 1.21
C TYR A 122 -7.96 -3.02 0.22
N LEU A 123 -7.94 -2.57 -1.04
CA LEU A 123 -8.89 -3.03 -2.07
C LEU A 123 -8.23 -2.99 -3.45
N ARG A 124 -8.55 -3.97 -4.30
CA ARG A 124 -7.92 -4.09 -5.62
C ARG A 124 -8.90 -4.55 -6.68
N TYR A 125 -8.74 -4.00 -7.88
CA TYR A 125 -9.45 -4.44 -9.08
C TYR A 125 -8.51 -4.50 -10.27
N THR A 126 -8.73 -5.46 -11.17
CA THR A 126 -8.07 -5.47 -12.48
C THR A 126 -8.62 -4.39 -13.39
N SER A 127 -9.92 -4.09 -13.25
CA SER A 127 -10.59 -2.99 -13.94
C SER A 127 -11.88 -2.63 -13.21
N GLN A 128 -12.22 -1.34 -13.22
CA GLN A 128 -13.45 -0.81 -12.61
C GLN A 128 -13.87 0.48 -13.32
N THR A 129 -15.16 0.82 -13.27
CA THR A 129 -15.61 2.19 -13.52
C THR A 129 -15.34 3.02 -12.27
N MET A 130 -14.49 4.04 -12.37
CA MET A 130 -14.27 5.01 -11.29
C MET A 130 -15.19 6.20 -11.49
N SER A 131 -15.90 6.59 -10.45
CA SER A 131 -16.86 7.70 -10.50
C SER A 131 -16.72 8.59 -9.27
N GLY A 132 -17.10 9.84 -9.43
CA GLY A 132 -17.05 10.83 -8.36
C GLY A 132 -17.64 12.15 -8.77
N THR A 133 -17.27 13.20 -8.02
CA THR A 133 -17.72 14.57 -8.27
C THR A 133 -16.49 15.46 -8.49
N ASN A 134 -16.51 16.19 -9.58
CA ASN A 134 -15.51 17.21 -9.89
C ASN A 134 -15.60 18.41 -8.92
N PRO A 135 -14.54 19.21 -8.78
CA PRO A 135 -14.57 20.41 -7.94
C PRO A 135 -15.66 21.45 -8.29
N ASP A 136 -16.13 21.44 -9.52
CA ASP A 136 -17.22 22.28 -10.01
C ASP A 136 -18.63 21.73 -9.70
N GLY A 137 -18.71 20.55 -9.04
CA GLY A 137 -19.95 19.87 -8.68
C GLY A 137 -20.50 18.94 -9.77
N SER A 138 -19.91 18.89 -10.95
CA SER A 138 -20.30 17.93 -11.99
C SER A 138 -19.88 16.50 -11.63
N HIS A 139 -20.63 15.51 -12.10
CA HIS A 139 -20.29 14.09 -11.91
C HIS A 139 -19.45 13.54 -13.07
N TYR A 140 -18.52 12.66 -12.72
CA TYR A 140 -17.78 11.89 -13.71
C TYR A 140 -17.96 10.39 -13.49
N ALA A 141 -17.80 9.60 -14.55
CA ALA A 141 -17.76 8.15 -14.51
C ALA A 141 -16.83 7.66 -15.63
N ASP A 142 -15.63 7.25 -15.27
CA ASP A 142 -14.59 6.78 -16.18
C ASP A 142 -14.61 5.24 -16.23
N PRO A 143 -15.14 4.63 -17.29
CA PRO A 143 -15.23 3.19 -17.39
C PRO A 143 -13.88 2.55 -17.72
N GLY A 144 -13.69 1.33 -17.24
CA GLY A 144 -12.56 0.49 -17.64
C GLY A 144 -11.20 0.94 -17.11
N ILE A 145 -11.14 1.70 -16.03
CA ILE A 145 -9.88 2.08 -15.37
C ILE A 145 -9.15 0.80 -14.95
N PRO A 146 -7.88 0.58 -15.38
CA PRO A 146 -7.20 -0.68 -15.15
C PRO A 146 -6.23 -0.63 -13.96
N TRP A 147 -5.95 -1.81 -13.40
CA TRP A 147 -4.86 -2.09 -12.45
C TRP A 147 -4.91 -1.26 -11.17
N ILE A 148 -6.08 -1.26 -10.52
CA ILE A 148 -6.39 -0.39 -9.39
C ILE A 148 -5.94 -1.04 -8.07
N SER A 149 -5.26 -0.25 -7.23
CA SER A 149 -4.90 -0.59 -5.85
C SER A 149 -5.24 0.59 -4.94
N TYR A 150 -6.39 0.54 -4.25
CA TYR A 150 -6.82 1.54 -3.30
C TYR A 150 -6.00 1.46 -2.02
N PHE A 151 -5.52 2.59 -1.52
CA PHE A 151 -4.70 2.65 -0.30
C PHE A 151 -5.21 3.64 0.75
N ASN A 152 -5.95 4.70 0.37
CA ASN A 152 -6.49 5.66 1.35
C ASN A 152 -7.82 6.23 0.85
N GLY A 153 -8.94 5.90 1.51
CA GLY A 153 -10.27 6.38 1.09
C GLY A 153 -10.52 6.09 -0.39
N GLY A 154 -10.63 7.15 -1.23
CA GLY A 154 -10.75 7.03 -2.67
C GLY A 154 -9.44 7.02 -3.43
N ASP A 155 -8.30 7.28 -2.75
CA ASP A 155 -6.99 7.36 -3.40
C ASP A 155 -6.49 5.96 -3.80
N ALA A 156 -6.10 5.82 -5.06
CA ALA A 156 -5.63 4.56 -5.61
C ALA A 156 -4.43 4.76 -6.56
N LEU A 157 -3.56 3.76 -6.62
CA LEU A 157 -2.63 3.58 -7.74
C LEU A 157 -3.41 2.97 -8.89
N HIS A 158 -3.38 3.55 -10.09
CA HIS A 158 -4.04 2.95 -11.27
C HIS A 158 -3.49 3.47 -12.60
N GLY A 159 -3.87 2.80 -13.68
CA GLY A 159 -3.61 3.28 -15.04
C GLY A 159 -4.64 4.31 -15.47
N PHE A 160 -4.19 5.41 -16.06
CA PHE A 160 -5.05 6.41 -16.69
C PHE A 160 -4.34 7.05 -17.88
N VAL A 161 -5.09 7.36 -18.93
CA VAL A 161 -4.48 7.99 -20.13
C VAL A 161 -4.43 9.50 -19.96
N ARG A 162 -3.23 10.05 -19.94
CA ARG A 162 -2.95 11.48 -19.95
C ARG A 162 -2.00 11.82 -21.10
N SER A 163 -2.00 13.06 -21.54
CA SER A 163 -1.02 13.54 -22.53
C SER A 163 0.39 13.62 -21.99
N THR A 164 0.52 13.88 -20.68
CA THR A 164 1.80 13.99 -19.96
C THR A 164 1.65 13.49 -18.52
N TYR A 165 2.78 13.15 -17.89
CA TYR A 165 2.84 12.72 -16.50
C TYR A 165 3.95 13.47 -15.77
N GLY A 166 3.90 13.44 -14.42
CA GLY A 166 4.91 14.01 -13.55
C GLY A 166 4.47 15.30 -12.84
N TRP A 167 3.16 15.55 -12.76
CA TRP A 167 2.59 16.75 -12.13
C TRP A 167 1.13 16.53 -11.71
N PRO A 168 0.56 17.33 -10.78
CA PRO A 168 -0.78 17.12 -10.26
C PRO A 168 -1.86 17.26 -11.34
N GLN A 169 -2.69 16.23 -11.54
CA GLN A 169 -3.76 16.20 -12.55
C GLN A 169 -5.01 15.45 -12.11
N SER A 170 -4.92 14.63 -11.05
CA SER A 170 -6.02 13.77 -10.58
C SER A 170 -6.86 14.45 -9.50
N LEU A 171 -7.89 13.75 -9.03
CA LEU A 171 -8.71 14.12 -7.87
C LEU A 171 -8.36 13.24 -6.65
N GLY A 172 -7.07 13.03 -6.37
CA GLY A 172 -6.54 12.28 -5.25
C GLY A 172 -5.83 10.98 -5.65
N CYS A 173 -6.19 10.37 -6.77
CA CYS A 173 -5.52 9.15 -7.25
C CYS A 173 -4.08 9.40 -7.72
N VAL A 174 -3.29 8.35 -7.72
CA VAL A 174 -1.96 8.30 -8.32
C VAL A 174 -2.07 7.62 -9.68
N GLU A 175 -2.14 8.45 -10.72
CA GLU A 175 -2.30 8.01 -12.10
C GLU A 175 -0.95 7.76 -12.77
N MET A 176 -0.86 6.71 -13.54
CA MET A 176 0.31 6.38 -14.36
C MET A 176 -0.14 5.78 -15.70
N THR A 177 0.77 5.56 -16.62
CA THR A 177 0.41 4.88 -17.87
C THR A 177 -0.17 3.50 -17.58
N HIS A 178 -1.03 2.99 -18.46
CA HIS A 178 -1.60 1.63 -18.32
C HIS A 178 -0.52 0.56 -18.18
N ASP A 179 0.58 0.68 -18.95
CA ASP A 179 1.71 -0.26 -18.90
C ASP A 179 2.45 -0.18 -17.56
N ALA A 180 2.68 1.03 -17.05
CA ALA A 180 3.33 1.21 -15.74
C ALA A 180 2.46 0.64 -14.60
N ALA A 181 1.15 0.92 -14.61
CA ALA A 181 0.23 0.38 -13.64
C ALA A 181 0.17 -1.16 -13.70
N LYS A 182 0.19 -1.75 -14.91
CA LYS A 182 0.26 -3.20 -15.13
C LYS A 182 1.53 -3.82 -14.54
N VAL A 183 2.67 -3.12 -14.60
CA VAL A 183 3.94 -3.57 -13.99
C VAL A 183 3.87 -3.53 -12.47
N ILE A 184 3.28 -2.49 -11.88
CA ILE A 184 3.22 -2.28 -10.42
C ILE A 184 2.16 -3.17 -9.75
N TRP A 185 1.01 -3.36 -10.36
CA TRP A 185 -0.15 -4.01 -9.78
C TRP A 185 0.10 -5.41 -9.18
N PRO A 186 0.90 -6.32 -9.79
CA PRO A 186 1.21 -7.62 -9.18
C PRO A 186 1.96 -7.51 -7.85
N PHE A 187 2.65 -6.40 -7.62
CA PHE A 187 3.45 -6.14 -6.42
C PHE A 187 2.73 -5.30 -5.36
N THR A 188 1.45 -4.99 -5.57
CA THR A 188 0.63 -4.25 -4.61
C THR A 188 -0.53 -5.10 -4.05
N PRO A 189 -0.30 -6.37 -3.58
CA PRO A 189 -1.35 -7.12 -2.89
C PRO A 189 -1.84 -6.38 -1.65
N ILE A 190 -2.97 -6.84 -1.09
CA ILE A 190 -3.53 -6.30 0.16
C ILE A 190 -2.44 -6.26 1.24
N GLY A 191 -2.37 -5.16 1.97
CA GLY A 191 -1.37 -4.91 3.01
C GLY A 191 -0.05 -4.31 2.51
N THR A 192 0.19 -4.22 1.18
CA THR A 192 1.35 -3.50 0.65
C THR A 192 1.28 -2.04 1.04
N LEU A 193 2.36 -1.51 1.63
CA LEU A 193 2.39 -0.10 2.02
C LEU A 193 2.71 0.81 0.84
N VAL A 194 1.97 1.91 0.76
CA VAL A 194 2.16 3.03 -0.16
C VAL A 194 2.45 4.27 0.68
N THR A 195 3.61 4.88 0.50
CA THR A 195 3.93 6.18 1.10
C THR A 195 3.79 7.27 0.05
N VAL A 196 3.00 8.29 0.36
CA VAL A 196 2.90 9.54 -0.39
C VAL A 196 3.71 10.59 0.35
N ALA A 197 4.70 11.17 -0.31
CA ALA A 197 5.61 12.16 0.24
C ALA A 197 5.73 13.38 -0.69
N ALA A 198 5.67 14.58 -0.06
CA ALA A 198 5.88 15.85 -0.73
C ALA A 198 7.34 16.05 -1.17
#